data_c21cce40a934ecbfdc6c2b7d8b3d2056
#
_entry.id   c21cce40a934ecbfdc6c2b7d8b3d2056
#
_cell.length_a   1.000
_cell.length_b   1.000
_cell.length_c   1.000
_cell.angle_alpha   90.00
_cell.angle_beta   90.00
_cell.angle_gamma   90.00
#
_symmetry.space_group_name_H-M   'P 1'
#
loop_
_entity.id
_entity.type
_entity.pdbx_description
1 polymer ?
#
loop_
_entity_poly.entity_id
_entity_poly.type
_entity_poly.pdbx_seq_one_letter_code
_entity_poly.pdbx_strand_id
1 'polypeptide(L)' 'MAVFRIERTLDYTVMSNHHLKDTALSLKAKGLLSMMLSLPDEWNYTTRGLAAICKEGVDAIGGALRELEK' A
#
# COMPACT_ATOMS: atom_id res chain seq x y z
N MET A 1 -22.47 -7.07 12.25
CA MET A 1 -21.30 -6.69 11.45
C MET A 1 -20.08 -6.61 12.35
N ALA A 2 -19.00 -7.18 11.89
CA ALA A 2 -17.75 -7.02 12.62
C ALA A 2 -17.29 -5.57 12.54
N VAL A 3 -16.93 -5.02 13.67
CA VAL A 3 -16.42 -3.66 13.73
C VAL A 3 -14.94 -3.74 14.05
N PHE A 4 -14.12 -3.28 13.11
CA PHE A 4 -12.69 -3.22 13.34
C PHE A 4 -12.38 -1.94 14.10
N ARG A 5 -11.93 -2.11 15.31
CA ARG A 5 -11.55 -0.97 16.12
C ARG A 5 -10.09 -0.67 15.87
N ILE A 6 -9.83 0.53 15.42
CA ILE A 6 -8.46 0.98 15.18
C ILE A 6 -8.02 1.80 16.38
N GLU A 7 -6.97 1.37 17.04
CA GLU A 7 -6.38 2.12 18.12
C GLU A 7 -5.50 3.21 17.56
N ARG A 8 -5.82 4.45 17.87
CA ARG A 8 -5.11 5.60 17.34
C ARG A 8 -4.12 6.12 18.37
N THR A 9 -3.15 5.29 18.69
CA THR A 9 -2.09 5.68 19.59
C THR A 9 -0.80 5.88 18.82
N LEU A 10 -0.07 4.81 18.61
CA LEU A 10 1.15 4.80 17.82
C LEU A 10 0.91 3.90 16.63
N ASP A 11 1.73 4.03 15.64
CA ASP A 11 1.72 3.12 14.49
C ASP A 11 0.37 3.11 13.75
N TYR A 12 -0.05 4.29 13.33
CA TYR A 12 -1.21 4.43 12.46
C TYR A 12 -0.88 5.41 11.34
N THR A 13 -1.67 5.35 10.26
CA THR A 13 -1.44 6.17 9.08
C THR A 13 -2.71 6.94 8.74
N VAL A 14 -2.55 8.24 8.48
CA VAL A 14 -3.61 9.09 7.96
C VAL A 14 -3.31 9.35 6.49
N MET A 15 -4.27 9.08 5.61
CA MET A 15 -4.05 9.25 4.18
C MET A 15 -5.32 9.71 3.48
N SER A 16 -5.15 10.32 2.31
CA SER A 16 -6.27 10.70 1.46
C SER A 16 -7.02 9.47 0.97
N ASN A 17 -8.30 9.58 0.78
CA ASN A 17 -9.13 8.50 0.22
C ASN A 17 -9.11 8.48 -1.30
N HIS A 18 -8.37 9.37 -1.94
CA HIS A 18 -8.41 9.52 -3.39
C HIS A 18 -8.14 8.22 -4.13
N HIS A 19 -7.04 7.56 -3.80
CA HIS A 19 -6.68 6.30 -4.47
C HIS A 19 -7.60 5.15 -4.07
N LEU A 20 -8.15 5.20 -2.87
CA LEU A 20 -9.07 4.16 -2.40
C LEU A 20 -10.39 4.18 -3.15
N LYS A 21 -10.79 5.35 -3.65
CA LYS A 21 -12.03 5.52 -4.40
C LYS A 21 -11.86 5.41 -5.90
N ASP A 22 -10.63 5.27 -6.37
CA ASP A 22 -10.34 5.20 -7.80
C ASP A 22 -10.71 3.81 -8.34
N THR A 23 -11.77 3.75 -9.13
CA THR A 23 -12.27 2.48 -9.66
C THR A 23 -11.38 1.90 -10.76
N ALA A 24 -10.44 2.68 -11.26
CA ALA A 24 -9.48 2.21 -12.28
C ALA A 24 -8.31 1.45 -11.67
N LEU A 25 -8.11 1.54 -10.35
CA LEU A 25 -7.04 0.82 -9.66
C LEU A 25 -7.54 -0.50 -9.11
N SER A 26 -6.74 -1.55 -9.23
CA SER A 26 -7.04 -2.82 -8.59
C SER A 26 -6.89 -2.70 -7.08
N LEU A 27 -7.52 -3.62 -6.36
CA LEU A 27 -7.38 -3.67 -4.91
C LEU A 27 -5.92 -3.89 -4.51
N LYS A 28 -5.19 -4.66 -5.27
CA LYS A 28 -3.77 -4.90 -5.05
C LYS A 28 -2.97 -3.61 -5.13
N ALA A 29 -3.22 -2.78 -6.14
CA ALA A 29 -2.53 -1.50 -6.30
C ALA A 29 -2.91 -0.53 -5.19
N LYS A 30 -4.19 -0.49 -4.81
CA LYS A 30 -4.64 0.35 -3.70
C LYS A 30 -3.96 -0.05 -2.39
N GLY A 31 -3.89 -1.34 -2.14
CA GLY A 31 -3.24 -1.85 -0.93
C GLY A 31 -1.75 -1.52 -0.90
N LEU A 32 -1.08 -1.68 -2.03
CA LEU A 32 0.34 -1.37 -2.11
C LEU A 32 0.60 0.12 -1.86
N LEU A 33 -0.16 1.00 -2.49
CA LEU A 33 0.02 2.43 -2.28
C LEU A 33 -0.24 2.81 -0.82
N SER A 34 -1.29 2.25 -0.22
CA SER A 34 -1.58 2.50 1.18
C SER A 34 -0.44 2.07 2.09
N MET A 35 0.15 0.91 1.81
CA MET A 35 1.31 0.43 2.55
C MET A 35 2.50 1.37 2.38
N MET A 36 2.76 1.82 1.15
CA MET A 36 3.87 2.73 0.89
C MET A 36 3.72 4.03 1.66
N LEU A 37 2.50 4.55 1.78
CA LEU A 37 2.23 5.77 2.53
C LEU A 37 2.44 5.59 4.02
N SER A 38 2.45 4.36 4.50
CA SER A 38 2.67 4.07 5.92
C SER A 38 4.14 3.95 6.29
N LEU A 39 5.03 3.88 5.30
CA LEU A 39 6.45 3.64 5.53
C LEU A 39 7.20 4.96 5.78
N PRO A 40 8.34 4.90 6.46
CA PRO A 40 9.15 6.10 6.70
C PRO A 40 9.60 6.76 5.39
N ASP A 41 9.85 8.06 5.44
CA ASP A 41 10.25 8.83 4.27
C ASP A 41 11.53 8.30 3.63
N GLU A 42 12.44 7.78 4.43
CA GLU A 42 13.71 7.25 3.95
C GLU A 42 13.63 5.83 3.42
N TRP A 43 12.43 5.25 3.39
CA TRP A 43 12.27 3.88 2.89
C TRP A 43 12.60 3.80 1.41
N ASN A 44 13.29 2.75 1.03
CA ASN A 44 13.67 2.51 -0.36
C ASN A 44 12.54 1.77 -1.10
N TYR A 45 11.81 2.48 -1.93
CA TYR A 45 10.65 1.94 -2.65
C TYR A 45 11.03 1.14 -3.88
N THR A 46 11.96 0.20 -3.74
CA THR A 46 12.26 -0.74 -4.82
C THR A 46 11.29 -1.90 -4.79
N THR A 47 11.13 -2.57 -5.94
CA THR A 47 10.29 -3.76 -6.01
C THR A 47 10.73 -4.82 -5.01
N ARG A 48 12.05 -5.04 -4.90
CA ARG A 48 12.58 -6.03 -3.97
C ARG A 48 12.39 -5.61 -2.52
N GLY A 49 12.58 -4.33 -2.22
CA GLY A 49 12.39 -3.82 -0.88
C GLY A 49 10.97 -3.98 -0.41
N LEU A 50 10.01 -3.69 -1.29
CA LEU A 50 8.59 -3.86 -0.98
C LEU A 50 8.22 -5.34 -0.86
N ALA A 51 8.74 -6.18 -1.73
CA ALA A 51 8.45 -7.61 -1.68
C ALA A 51 8.97 -8.25 -0.38
N ALA A 52 10.04 -7.71 0.18
CA ALA A 52 10.63 -8.24 1.41
C ALA A 52 9.71 -8.08 2.62
N ILE A 53 8.80 -7.12 2.59
CA ILE A 53 7.88 -6.86 3.70
C ILE A 53 6.44 -7.27 3.36
N CYS A 54 6.23 -7.91 2.22
CA CYS A 54 4.93 -8.38 1.79
C CYS A 54 4.93 -9.88 1.63
N LYS A 55 3.74 -10.45 1.68
CA LYS A 55 3.56 -11.87 1.37
C LYS A 55 3.81 -12.15 -0.12
N GLU A 56 3.45 -11.19 -0.96
CA GLU A 56 3.54 -11.31 -2.41
C GLU A 56 4.99 -11.26 -2.89
N GLY A 57 5.24 -11.93 -4.00
CA GLY A 57 6.57 -11.92 -4.61
C GLY A 57 6.81 -10.70 -5.48
N VAL A 58 8.02 -10.65 -6.03
CA VAL A 58 8.48 -9.51 -6.85
C VAL A 58 7.57 -9.27 -8.05
N ASP A 59 7.07 -10.33 -8.70
CA ASP A 59 6.23 -10.18 -9.88
C ASP A 59 4.92 -9.46 -9.57
N ALA A 60 4.28 -9.83 -8.47
CA ALA A 60 3.02 -9.23 -8.06
C ALA A 60 3.23 -7.76 -7.66
N ILE A 61 4.29 -7.48 -6.91
CA ILE A 61 4.62 -6.11 -6.50
C ILE A 61 4.96 -5.26 -7.73
N GLY A 62 5.74 -5.81 -8.66
CA GLY A 62 6.09 -5.10 -9.89
C GLY A 62 4.85 -4.76 -10.73
N GLY A 63 3.89 -5.68 -10.81
CA GLY A 63 2.64 -5.43 -11.51
C GLY A 63 1.83 -4.31 -10.89
N ALA A 64 1.74 -4.31 -9.55
CA ALA A 64 1.02 -3.27 -8.83
C ALA A 64 1.70 -1.91 -9.00
N LEU A 65 3.03 -1.87 -8.94
CA LEU A 65 3.78 -0.63 -9.16
C LEU A 65 3.56 -0.07 -10.55
N ARG A 66 3.56 -0.92 -11.57
CA ARG A 66 3.29 -0.47 -12.94
C ARG A 66 1.90 0.13 -13.08
N GLU A 67 0.94 -0.44 -12.39
CA GLU A 67 -0.42 0.09 -12.38
C GLU A 67 -0.47 1.48 -11.76
N LEU A 68 0.27 1.69 -10.68
CA LEU A 68 0.31 2.98 -9.98
C LEU A 68 1.05 4.06 -10.78
N GLU A 69 1.95 3.66 -11.68
CA GLU A 69 2.75 4.61 -12.49
C GLU A 69 1.97 5.21 -13.66
N LYS A 70 0.80 4.72 -13.96
CA LYS A 70 0.01 5.22 -15.08
C LYS A 70 -0.74 6.49 -14.76
#